data_63e7715c1195c449289f98029bd29b02
#
_entry.id   63e7715c1195c449289f98029bd29b02
#
_cell.length_a   1.000
_cell.length_b   1.000
_cell.length_c   1.000
_cell.angle_alpha   90.00
_cell.angle_beta   90.00
_cell.angle_gamma   90.00
#
_symmetry.space_group_name_H-M   'P 1'
#
loop_
_entity.id
_entity.type
_entity.pdbx_description
1 polymer ?
#
loop_
_entity_poly.entity_id
_entity_poly.type
_entity_poly.pdbx_seq_one_letter_code
_entity_poly.pdbx_strand_id
1 'polypeptide(L)'
;MKFFYSFFLILIFFGVVLVFLFRAGWYPLALVNGNLIWGFSYEQEVNVALKYYDQLTKDKVLDETQKEDIDVEIRRSALEKIIQDVVLADRAEADLGVTVQSEIDSRLAKYMTDKKLEGVANNYFNMTLEDFKKMILEPQALKEIYAEKFKADRKDFDIWFKGQLKAASVTLFTSEYKFNRGILELNS
;
A
#
# COMPACT_ATOMS: atom_id res chain seq x y z
N MET A 1 -40.99 23.34 18.08
CA MET A 1 -39.61 23.87 18.25
C MET A 1 -38.61 22.82 18.76
N LYS A 2 -38.92 22.01 19.77
CA LYS A 2 -37.97 21.01 20.33
C LYS A 2 -37.44 19.97 19.30
N PHE A 3 -38.25 19.55 18.33
CA PHE A 3 -37.87 18.62 17.26
C PHE A 3 -36.80 19.22 16.30
N PHE A 4 -36.89 20.51 16.02
CA PHE A 4 -35.91 21.18 15.16
C PHE A 4 -34.52 21.29 15.79
N TYR A 5 -34.47 21.55 17.11
CA TYR A 5 -33.19 21.59 17.84
C TYR A 5 -32.53 20.20 17.91
N SER A 6 -33.33 19.15 18.13
CA SER A 6 -32.83 17.79 18.17
C SER A 6 -32.29 17.35 16.82
N PHE A 7 -32.97 17.65 15.73
CA PHE A 7 -32.54 17.37 14.38
C PHE A 7 -31.22 18.11 14.01
N PHE A 8 -31.15 19.40 14.39
CA PHE A 8 -29.96 20.21 14.16
C PHE A 8 -28.73 19.70 14.94
N LEU A 9 -28.90 19.28 16.20
CA LEU A 9 -27.85 18.68 17.00
C LEU A 9 -27.37 17.34 16.42
N ILE A 10 -28.26 16.51 15.89
CA ILE A 10 -27.89 15.25 15.22
C ILE A 10 -27.06 15.56 13.96
N LEU A 11 -27.43 16.57 13.21
CA LEU A 11 -26.74 16.96 11.98
C LEU A 11 -25.31 17.49 12.26
N ILE A 12 -25.17 18.31 13.32
CA ILE A 12 -23.85 18.76 13.80
C ILE A 12 -23.00 17.58 14.26
N PHE A 13 -23.57 16.68 15.06
CA PHE A 13 -22.87 15.50 15.55
C PHE A 13 -22.38 14.62 14.39
N PHE A 14 -23.24 14.39 13.38
CA PHE A 14 -22.87 13.64 12.18
C PHE A 14 -21.76 14.33 11.38
N GLY A 15 -21.83 15.66 11.25
CA GLY A 15 -20.78 16.46 10.61
C GLY A 15 -19.43 16.35 11.32
N VAL A 16 -19.44 16.43 12.65
CA VAL A 16 -18.22 16.25 13.46
C VAL A 16 -17.65 14.84 13.30
N VAL A 17 -18.49 13.82 13.36
CA VAL A 17 -18.06 12.41 13.16
C VAL A 17 -17.45 12.21 11.77
N LEU A 18 -18.05 12.75 10.72
CA LEU A 18 -17.49 12.69 9.35
C LEU A 18 -16.13 13.35 9.26
N VAL A 19 -15.94 14.52 9.86
CA VAL A 19 -14.63 15.20 9.89
C VAL A 19 -13.58 14.34 10.61
N PHE A 20 -13.94 13.70 11.72
CA PHE A 20 -13.04 12.78 12.43
C PHE A 20 -12.68 11.57 11.58
N LEU A 21 -13.65 10.95 10.91
CA LEU A 21 -13.41 9.82 10.01
C LEU A 21 -12.48 10.20 8.86
N PHE A 22 -12.72 11.37 8.23
CA PHE A 22 -11.85 11.87 7.17
C PHE A 22 -10.41 12.10 7.66
N ARG A 23 -10.23 12.74 8.81
CA ARG A 23 -8.90 12.97 9.40
C ARG A 23 -8.19 11.70 9.82
N ALA A 24 -8.93 10.66 10.19
CA ALA A 24 -8.40 9.34 10.50
C ALA A 24 -8.06 8.50 9.24
N GLY A 25 -8.20 9.07 8.03
CA GLY A 25 -7.93 8.35 6.78
C GLY A 25 -9.03 7.36 6.37
N TRP A 26 -10.20 7.40 7.01
CA TRP A 26 -11.35 6.54 6.68
C TRP A 26 -12.11 7.09 5.48
N TYR A 27 -11.41 7.29 4.40
CA TYR A 27 -11.99 7.65 3.10
C TYR A 27 -11.44 6.70 2.04
N PRO A 28 -12.24 6.34 1.03
CA PRO A 28 -11.76 5.54 -0.08
C PRO A 28 -10.80 6.37 -0.93
N LEU A 29 -9.61 5.85 -1.21
CA LEU A 29 -8.61 6.47 -2.06
C LEU A 29 -8.63 5.91 -3.48
N ALA A 30 -8.82 4.59 -3.59
CA ALA A 30 -8.94 3.89 -4.86
C ALA A 30 -9.79 2.63 -4.73
N LEU A 31 -10.30 2.16 -5.88
CA LEU A 31 -10.94 0.86 -6.03
C LEU A 31 -10.16 0.08 -7.09
N VAL A 32 -9.61 -1.09 -6.73
CA VAL A 32 -8.79 -1.94 -7.60
C VAL A 32 -9.42 -3.32 -7.68
N ASN A 33 -9.91 -3.73 -8.85
CA ASN A 33 -10.60 -5.00 -9.06
C ASN A 33 -11.74 -5.29 -8.06
N GLY A 34 -12.40 -4.25 -7.55
CA GLY A 34 -13.43 -4.37 -6.50
C GLY A 34 -12.91 -4.26 -5.06
N ASN A 35 -11.60 -4.22 -4.83
CA ASN A 35 -11.00 -4.04 -3.51
C ASN A 35 -10.78 -2.56 -3.23
N LEU A 36 -11.29 -2.07 -2.09
CA LEU A 36 -11.10 -0.68 -1.66
C LEU A 36 -9.74 -0.47 -1.01
N ILE A 37 -9.01 0.52 -1.52
CA ILE A 37 -7.82 1.07 -0.88
C ILE A 37 -8.27 2.27 -0.04
N TRP A 38 -7.99 2.22 1.25
CA TRP A 38 -8.34 3.27 2.19
C TRP A 38 -7.20 4.27 2.38
N GLY A 39 -7.54 5.52 2.62
CA GLY A 39 -6.57 6.59 2.88
C GLY A 39 -5.61 6.27 4.03
N PHE A 40 -6.08 5.64 5.12
CA PHE A 40 -5.20 5.25 6.23
C PHE A 40 -4.11 4.26 5.83
N SER A 41 -4.43 3.27 4.97
CA SER A 41 -3.44 2.30 4.48
C SER A 41 -2.40 2.97 3.58
N TYR A 42 -2.84 3.92 2.78
CA TYR A 42 -1.95 4.73 1.95
C TYR A 42 -1.01 5.60 2.79
N GLU A 43 -1.56 6.35 3.76
CA GLU A 43 -0.73 7.18 4.65
C GLU A 43 0.26 6.34 5.46
N GLN A 44 -0.12 5.13 5.85
CA GLN A 44 0.80 4.21 6.52
C GLN A 44 1.96 3.82 5.60
N GLU A 45 1.70 3.46 4.34
CA GLU A 45 2.74 3.12 3.36
C GLU A 45 3.65 4.32 3.06
N VAL A 46 3.07 5.53 2.91
CA VAL A 46 3.83 6.78 2.73
C VAL A 46 4.76 7.03 3.92
N ASN A 47 4.25 6.93 5.14
CA ASN A 47 5.05 7.15 6.35
C ASN A 47 6.21 6.16 6.49
N VAL A 48 5.97 4.90 6.12
CA VAL A 48 7.01 3.86 6.08
C VAL A 48 8.10 4.20 5.06
N ALA A 49 7.70 4.60 3.85
CA ALA A 49 8.64 4.96 2.79
C ALA A 49 9.44 6.22 3.12
N LEU A 50 8.78 7.26 3.67
CA LEU A 50 9.45 8.48 4.16
C LEU A 50 10.47 8.16 5.24
N LYS A 51 10.09 7.36 6.24
CA LYS A 51 10.98 6.96 7.32
C LYS A 51 12.22 6.22 6.81
N TYR A 52 12.02 5.28 5.90
CA TYR A 52 13.11 4.56 5.27
C TYR A 52 14.04 5.51 4.48
N TYR A 53 13.44 6.42 3.70
CA TYR A 53 14.20 7.42 2.95
C TYR A 53 15.03 8.32 3.87
N ASP A 54 14.45 8.81 4.96
CA ASP A 54 15.14 9.65 5.95
C ASP A 54 16.36 8.93 6.57
N GLN A 55 16.24 7.64 6.84
CA GLN A 55 17.38 6.85 7.35
C GLN A 55 18.49 6.70 6.32
N LEU A 56 18.15 6.54 5.03
CA LEU A 56 19.14 6.41 3.95
C LEU A 56 19.83 7.74 3.61
N THR A 57 19.18 8.86 3.88
CA THR A 57 19.65 10.20 3.50
C THR A 57 20.08 11.05 4.70
N LYS A 58 20.19 10.46 5.87
CA LYS A 58 20.44 11.14 7.13
C LYS A 58 21.66 12.07 7.10
N ASP A 59 22.68 11.72 6.31
CA ASP A 59 23.92 12.50 6.18
C ASP A 59 23.91 13.43 4.94
N LYS A 60 22.78 13.53 4.22
CA LYS A 60 22.65 14.37 3.04
C LYS A 60 21.94 15.67 3.39
N VAL A 61 22.48 16.79 2.96
CA VAL A 61 21.80 18.09 3.03
C VAL A 61 20.99 18.26 1.75
N LEU A 62 19.67 18.22 1.89
CA LEU A 62 18.73 18.44 0.80
C LEU A 62 18.13 19.84 0.93
N ASP A 63 17.97 20.53 -0.20
CA ASP A 63 17.19 21.78 -0.22
C ASP A 63 15.68 21.51 -0.19
N GLU A 64 14.87 22.56 0.01
CA GLU A 64 13.42 22.44 0.17
C GLU A 64 12.75 21.92 -1.10
N THR A 65 13.21 22.33 -2.29
CA THR A 65 12.65 21.87 -3.58
C THR A 65 12.90 20.37 -3.76
N GLN A 66 14.11 19.90 -3.45
CA GLN A 66 14.44 18.47 -3.52
C GLN A 66 13.58 17.64 -2.56
N LYS A 67 13.30 18.15 -1.36
CA LYS A 67 12.42 17.46 -0.40
C LYS A 67 10.98 17.37 -0.91
N GLU A 68 10.46 18.44 -1.51
CA GLU A 68 9.11 18.46 -2.07
C GLU A 68 8.98 17.48 -3.23
N ASP A 69 9.91 17.48 -4.18
CA ASP A 69 9.94 16.53 -5.29
C ASP A 69 9.99 15.07 -4.81
N ILE A 70 10.79 14.81 -3.78
CA ILE A 70 10.92 13.48 -3.18
C ILE A 70 9.63 13.06 -2.48
N ASP A 71 8.98 13.95 -1.72
CA ASP A 71 7.70 13.64 -1.05
C ASP A 71 6.63 13.27 -2.09
N VAL A 72 6.51 14.03 -3.17
CA VAL A 72 5.59 13.74 -4.29
C VAL A 72 5.87 12.37 -4.90
N GLU A 73 7.13 12.04 -5.16
CA GLU A 73 7.50 10.76 -5.77
C GLU A 73 7.29 9.58 -4.79
N ILE A 74 7.57 9.76 -3.51
CA ILE A 74 7.30 8.74 -2.48
C ILE A 74 5.80 8.48 -2.39
N ARG A 75 4.97 9.52 -2.37
CA ARG A 75 3.51 9.39 -2.34
C ARG A 75 2.97 8.66 -3.57
N ARG A 76 3.46 9.03 -4.75
CA ARG A 76 3.11 8.35 -6.00
C ARG A 76 3.50 6.87 -5.95
N SER A 77 4.74 6.57 -5.56
CA SER A 77 5.27 5.21 -5.50
C SER A 77 4.56 4.35 -4.44
N ALA A 78 4.17 4.94 -3.31
CA ALA A 78 3.39 4.25 -2.28
C ALA A 78 2.02 3.80 -2.81
N LEU A 79 1.28 4.68 -3.50
CA LEU A 79 0.00 4.32 -4.10
C LEU A 79 0.17 3.27 -5.19
N GLU A 80 1.18 3.43 -6.05
CA GLU A 80 1.49 2.46 -7.10
C GLU A 80 1.79 1.08 -6.52
N LYS A 81 2.61 1.00 -5.46
CA LYS A 81 2.91 -0.24 -4.73
C LYS A 81 1.65 -0.91 -4.21
N ILE A 82 0.76 -0.17 -3.53
CA ILE A 82 -0.49 -0.74 -2.99
C ILE A 82 -1.36 -1.31 -4.12
N ILE A 83 -1.50 -0.58 -5.24
CA ILE A 83 -2.24 -1.07 -6.42
C ILE A 83 -1.62 -2.37 -6.94
N GLN A 84 -0.30 -2.42 -7.06
CA GLN A 84 0.42 -3.61 -7.50
C GLN A 84 0.23 -4.79 -6.56
N ASP A 85 0.31 -4.56 -5.25
CA ASP A 85 0.15 -5.59 -4.23
C ASP A 85 -1.28 -6.16 -4.25
N VAL A 86 -2.32 -5.31 -4.41
CA VAL A 86 -3.71 -5.75 -4.55
C VAL A 86 -3.90 -6.60 -5.82
N VAL A 87 -3.39 -6.14 -6.97
CA VAL A 87 -3.50 -6.90 -8.23
C VAL A 87 -2.79 -8.25 -8.13
N LEU A 88 -1.63 -8.29 -7.47
CA LEU A 88 -0.89 -9.54 -7.27
C LEU A 88 -1.63 -10.49 -6.31
N ALA A 89 -2.18 -9.97 -5.21
CA ALA A 89 -2.95 -10.75 -4.24
C ALA A 89 -4.21 -11.35 -4.88
N ASP A 90 -4.97 -10.59 -5.66
CA ASP A 90 -6.14 -11.08 -6.39
C ASP A 90 -5.78 -12.26 -7.31
N ARG A 91 -4.65 -12.14 -8.00
CA ARG A 91 -4.18 -13.24 -8.88
C ARG A 91 -3.71 -14.44 -8.09
N ALA A 92 -3.07 -14.22 -6.94
CA ALA A 92 -2.63 -15.30 -6.07
C ALA A 92 -3.82 -16.10 -5.54
N GLU A 93 -4.88 -15.45 -5.11
CA GLU A 93 -6.10 -16.12 -4.68
C GLU A 93 -6.72 -16.95 -5.82
N ALA A 94 -6.79 -16.38 -7.03
CA ALA A 94 -7.34 -17.06 -8.20
C ALA A 94 -6.49 -18.26 -8.69
N ASP A 95 -5.16 -18.12 -8.71
CA ASP A 95 -4.25 -19.08 -9.35
C ASP A 95 -3.72 -20.15 -8.39
N LEU A 96 -3.58 -19.82 -7.09
CA LEU A 96 -2.97 -20.66 -6.06
C LEU A 96 -3.97 -21.09 -4.97
N GLY A 97 -5.10 -20.37 -4.86
CA GLY A 97 -6.15 -20.66 -3.89
C GLY A 97 -5.69 -20.54 -2.44
N VAL A 98 -6.32 -21.30 -1.56
CA VAL A 98 -6.07 -21.25 -0.10
C VAL A 98 -4.66 -21.68 0.33
N THR A 99 -3.88 -22.26 -0.55
CA THR A 99 -2.52 -22.76 -0.23
C THR A 99 -1.49 -21.64 -0.22
N VAL A 100 -1.78 -20.48 -0.84
CA VAL A 100 -0.84 -19.38 -0.97
C VAL A 100 -0.39 -18.83 0.40
N GLN A 101 -1.32 -18.66 1.34
CA GLN A 101 -0.97 -18.16 2.68
C GLN A 101 -0.05 -19.12 3.44
N SER A 102 -0.32 -20.43 3.35
CA SER A 102 0.53 -21.44 3.95
C SER A 102 1.96 -21.44 3.36
N GLU A 103 2.08 -21.18 2.06
CA GLU A 103 3.38 -21.09 1.39
C GLU A 103 4.14 -19.83 1.80
N ILE A 104 3.44 -18.68 1.89
CA ILE A 104 3.99 -17.44 2.42
C ILE A 104 4.49 -17.64 3.85
N ASP A 105 3.66 -18.19 4.75
CA ASP A 105 4.02 -18.42 6.14
C ASP A 105 5.21 -19.37 6.30
N SER A 106 5.25 -20.45 5.51
CA SER A 106 6.39 -21.38 5.47
C SER A 106 7.68 -20.69 5.04
N ARG A 107 7.60 -19.81 4.03
CA ARG A 107 8.75 -19.05 3.52
C ARG A 107 9.25 -18.05 4.55
N LEU A 108 8.34 -17.37 5.24
CA LEU A 108 8.68 -16.37 6.25
C LEU A 108 9.12 -16.96 7.59
N ALA A 109 8.72 -18.18 7.92
CA ALA A 109 9.01 -18.81 9.23
C ALA A 109 10.50 -18.75 9.60
N LYS A 110 11.39 -18.99 8.64
CA LYS A 110 12.85 -18.93 8.84
C LYS A 110 13.37 -17.52 9.13
N TYR A 111 12.74 -16.48 8.56
CA TYR A 111 13.13 -15.09 8.79
C TYR A 111 12.60 -14.59 10.12
N MET A 112 11.38 -14.99 10.52
CA MET A 112 10.74 -14.57 11.77
C MET A 112 11.47 -15.05 13.03
N THR A 113 12.40 -16.00 12.91
CA THR A 113 13.26 -16.45 14.02
C THR A 113 14.49 -15.56 14.22
N ASP A 114 14.81 -14.68 13.27
CA ASP A 114 15.97 -13.78 13.37
C ASP A 114 15.63 -12.56 14.27
N LYS A 115 16.25 -12.53 15.45
CA LYS A 115 16.10 -11.42 16.42
C LYS A 115 16.50 -10.05 15.86
N LYS A 116 17.29 -9.99 14.80
CA LYS A 116 17.67 -8.72 14.16
C LYS A 116 16.53 -8.12 13.38
N LEU A 117 15.56 -8.92 12.94
CA LEU A 117 14.44 -8.47 12.11
C LEU A 117 13.56 -7.45 12.83
N GLU A 118 13.32 -7.64 14.14
CA GLU A 118 12.58 -6.67 14.96
C GLU A 118 13.31 -5.31 15.02
N GLY A 119 14.65 -5.36 15.16
CA GLY A 119 15.48 -4.14 15.09
C GLY A 119 15.41 -3.45 13.73
N VAL A 120 15.37 -4.21 12.65
CA VAL A 120 15.20 -3.65 11.29
C VAL A 120 13.82 -2.99 11.15
N ALA A 121 12.75 -3.68 11.53
CA ALA A 121 11.39 -3.17 11.47
C ALA A 121 11.23 -1.84 12.24
N ASN A 122 11.74 -1.79 13.46
CA ASN A 122 11.63 -0.61 14.31
C ASN A 122 12.55 0.54 13.86
N ASN A 123 13.84 0.27 13.64
CA ASN A 123 14.83 1.34 13.40
C ASN A 123 14.71 1.98 12.01
N TYR A 124 14.41 1.18 10.97
CA TYR A 124 14.36 1.67 9.60
C TYR A 124 12.95 2.04 9.13
N PHE A 125 11.93 1.37 9.65
CA PHE A 125 10.56 1.53 9.17
C PHE A 125 9.61 2.09 10.23
N ASN A 126 10.03 2.17 11.49
CA ASN A 126 9.19 2.58 12.63
C ASN A 126 7.91 1.73 12.75
N MET A 127 8.07 0.42 12.60
CA MET A 127 6.98 -0.54 12.58
C MET A 127 7.15 -1.60 13.64
N THR A 128 6.03 -2.21 14.07
CA THR A 128 6.09 -3.49 14.79
C THR A 128 6.55 -4.60 13.85
N LEU A 129 7.07 -5.69 14.39
CA LEU A 129 7.45 -6.84 13.58
C LEU A 129 6.26 -7.44 12.81
N GLU A 130 5.06 -7.40 13.40
CA GLU A 130 3.82 -7.90 12.78
C GLU A 130 3.41 -7.02 11.59
N ASP A 131 3.44 -5.70 11.75
CA ASP A 131 3.14 -4.77 10.66
C ASP A 131 4.19 -4.88 9.53
N PHE A 132 5.46 -5.01 9.90
CA PHE A 132 6.55 -5.23 8.94
C PHE A 132 6.36 -6.53 8.16
N LYS A 133 5.95 -7.61 8.85
CA LYS A 133 5.59 -8.86 8.19
C LYS A 133 4.50 -8.63 7.14
N LYS A 134 3.38 -8.02 7.52
CA LYS A 134 2.22 -7.83 6.63
C LYS A 134 2.48 -6.87 5.47
N MET A 135 3.15 -5.75 5.72
CA MET A 135 3.28 -4.69 4.72
C MET A 135 4.49 -4.87 3.80
N ILE A 136 5.53 -5.56 4.27
CA ILE A 136 6.78 -5.68 3.52
C ILE A 136 7.08 -7.13 3.14
N LEU A 137 7.08 -8.03 4.13
CA LEU A 137 7.57 -9.39 3.89
C LEU A 137 6.56 -10.27 3.14
N GLU A 138 5.27 -10.20 3.46
CA GLU A 138 4.25 -11.01 2.78
C GLU A 138 4.10 -10.65 1.30
N PRO A 139 3.98 -9.36 0.90
CA PRO A 139 3.95 -8.98 -0.51
C PRO A 139 5.23 -9.38 -1.26
N GLN A 140 6.40 -9.24 -0.62
CA GLN A 140 7.65 -9.67 -1.20
C GLN A 140 7.73 -11.19 -1.39
N ALA A 141 7.34 -11.96 -0.38
CA ALA A 141 7.29 -13.42 -0.46
C ALA A 141 6.34 -13.88 -1.57
N LEU A 142 5.20 -13.22 -1.73
CA LEU A 142 4.25 -13.51 -2.80
C LEU A 142 4.85 -13.25 -4.19
N LYS A 143 5.55 -12.13 -4.38
CA LYS A 143 6.28 -11.84 -5.62
C LYS A 143 7.31 -12.93 -5.95
N GLU A 144 8.06 -13.38 -4.94
CA GLU A 144 9.07 -14.43 -5.10
C GLU A 144 8.44 -15.78 -5.48
N ILE A 145 7.31 -16.15 -4.84
CA ILE A 145 6.56 -17.36 -5.17
C ILE A 145 6.17 -17.36 -6.66
N TYR A 146 5.62 -16.24 -7.12
CA TYR A 146 5.25 -16.11 -8.54
C TYR A 146 6.46 -16.13 -9.46
N ALA A 147 7.51 -15.38 -9.14
CA ALA A 147 8.73 -15.34 -9.95
C ALA A 147 9.35 -16.74 -10.10
N GLU A 148 9.39 -17.54 -9.03
CA GLU A 148 9.88 -18.91 -9.07
C GLU A 148 8.98 -19.82 -9.93
N LYS A 149 7.64 -19.72 -9.79
CA LYS A 149 6.69 -20.46 -10.61
C LYS A 149 6.86 -20.14 -12.11
N PHE A 150 6.97 -18.85 -12.45
CA PHE A 150 7.17 -18.43 -13.83
C PHE A 150 8.52 -18.87 -14.40
N LYS A 151 9.57 -18.82 -13.59
CA LYS A 151 10.89 -19.33 -13.97
C LYS A 151 10.87 -20.84 -14.24
N ALA A 152 10.15 -21.61 -13.44
CA ALA A 152 9.98 -23.04 -13.65
C ALA A 152 9.26 -23.34 -14.98
N ASP A 153 8.28 -22.51 -15.33
CA ASP A 153 7.52 -22.59 -16.61
C ASP A 153 8.27 -21.95 -17.79
N ARG A 154 9.48 -21.45 -17.61
CA ARG A 154 10.27 -20.68 -18.60
C ARG A 154 9.53 -19.44 -19.14
N LYS A 155 8.74 -18.80 -18.29
CA LYS A 155 8.00 -17.57 -18.58
C LYS A 155 8.63 -16.38 -17.86
N ASP A 156 8.35 -15.18 -18.33
CA ASP A 156 8.79 -13.93 -17.73
C ASP A 156 7.70 -13.38 -16.81
N PHE A 157 8.00 -13.32 -15.51
CA PHE A 157 7.08 -12.80 -14.49
C PHE A 157 6.79 -11.30 -14.72
N ASP A 158 7.78 -10.50 -15.05
CA ASP A 158 7.60 -9.05 -15.19
C ASP A 158 6.72 -8.70 -16.39
N ILE A 159 6.88 -9.43 -17.50
CA ILE A 159 6.01 -9.27 -18.68
C ILE A 159 4.57 -9.65 -18.34
N TRP A 160 4.38 -10.78 -17.67
CA TRP A 160 3.06 -11.22 -17.23
C TRP A 160 2.43 -10.23 -16.27
N PHE A 161 3.17 -9.79 -15.24
CA PHE A 161 2.65 -8.90 -14.21
C PHE A 161 2.27 -7.53 -14.79
N LYS A 162 3.10 -6.96 -15.69
CA LYS A 162 2.72 -5.76 -16.45
C LYS A 162 1.42 -5.96 -17.25
N GLY A 163 1.19 -7.16 -17.78
CA GLY A 163 -0.07 -7.52 -18.42
C GLY A 163 -1.26 -7.48 -17.45
N GLN A 164 -1.09 -8.00 -16.22
CA GLN A 164 -2.12 -7.98 -15.18
C GLN A 164 -2.45 -6.54 -14.74
N LEU A 165 -1.43 -5.69 -14.55
CA LEU A 165 -1.62 -4.28 -14.21
C LEU A 165 -2.38 -3.51 -15.31
N LYS A 166 -2.10 -3.79 -16.59
CA LYS A 166 -2.83 -3.18 -17.71
C LYS A 166 -4.28 -3.62 -17.80
N ALA A 167 -4.58 -4.84 -17.37
CA ALA A 167 -5.92 -5.41 -17.38
C ALA A 167 -6.72 -5.08 -16.10
N ALA A 168 -6.06 -4.58 -15.06
CA ALA A 168 -6.69 -4.26 -13.79
C ALA A 168 -7.71 -3.11 -13.95
N SER A 169 -8.86 -3.28 -13.28
CA SER A 169 -9.85 -2.21 -13.16
C SER A 169 -9.47 -1.31 -11.98
N VAL A 170 -8.99 -0.10 -12.26
CA VAL A 170 -8.58 0.87 -11.23
C VAL A 170 -9.40 2.13 -11.36
N THR A 171 -10.08 2.51 -10.28
CA THR A 171 -10.77 3.81 -10.13
C THR A 171 -10.12 4.56 -8.98
N LEU A 172 -9.59 5.75 -9.26
CA LEU A 172 -9.02 6.64 -8.25
C LEU A 172 -10.08 7.63 -7.77
N PHE A 173 -10.15 7.88 -6.47
CA PHE A 173 -11.03 8.90 -5.85
C PHE A 173 -10.27 10.18 -5.49
N THR A 174 -9.02 10.28 -5.92
CA THR A 174 -8.19 11.49 -5.83
C THR A 174 -8.02 12.13 -7.21
N SER A 175 -7.90 13.47 -7.23
CA SER A 175 -7.60 14.22 -8.46
C SER A 175 -6.11 14.39 -8.73
N GLU A 176 -5.24 13.97 -7.80
CA GLU A 176 -3.79 14.15 -7.90
C GLU A 176 -3.15 13.20 -8.92
N TYR A 177 -3.77 12.04 -9.10
CA TYR A 177 -3.21 10.96 -9.93
C TYR A 177 -4.22 10.47 -10.96
N LYS A 178 -3.70 9.90 -12.04
CA LYS A 178 -4.45 9.10 -13.02
C LYS A 178 -3.76 7.76 -13.20
N PHE A 179 -4.55 6.70 -13.39
CA PHE A 179 -4.04 5.36 -13.69
C PHE A 179 -4.27 5.06 -15.17
N ASN A 180 -3.20 4.87 -15.92
CA ASN A 180 -3.26 4.67 -17.34
C ASN A 180 -2.42 3.46 -17.74
N ARG A 181 -3.07 2.43 -18.27
CA ARG A 181 -2.42 1.22 -18.81
C ARG A 181 -1.40 0.58 -17.87
N GLY A 182 -1.69 0.53 -16.58
CA GLY A 182 -0.84 -0.10 -15.58
C GLY A 182 0.20 0.83 -14.96
N ILE A 183 0.15 2.13 -15.22
CA ILE A 183 1.08 3.14 -14.71
C ILE A 183 0.29 4.21 -13.98
N LEU A 184 0.77 4.61 -12.81
CA LEU A 184 0.26 5.74 -12.04
C LEU A 184 1.03 7.00 -12.41
N GLU A 185 0.33 8.02 -12.90
CA GLU A 185 0.89 9.29 -13.33
C GLU A 185 0.29 10.44 -12.52
N LEU A 186 1.03 11.54 -12.31
CA LEU A 186 0.48 12.77 -11.78
C LEU A 186 -0.50 13.38 -12.78
N ASN A 187 -1.60 13.94 -12.28
CA ASN A 187 -2.48 14.75 -13.08
C ASN A 187 -1.83 16.13 -13.28
N SER A 188 -1.53 16.45 -14.51
CA SER A 188 -1.04 17.77 -14.91
C SER A 188 -2.18 18.78 -15.02
#